data_feb52fdfd292392da9b1e8bf0d50888e
#
_entry.id   feb52fdfd292392da9b1e8bf0d50888e
#
_cell.length_a   1.000
_cell.length_b   1.000
_cell.length_c   1.000
_cell.angle_alpha   90.00
_cell.angle_beta   90.00
_cell.angle_gamma   90.00
#
_symmetry.space_group_name_H-M   'P 1'
#
loop_
_entity.id
_entity.type
_entity.pdbx_description
1 polymer ?
#
loop_
_entity_poly.entity_id
_entity_poly.type
_entity_poly.pdbx_seq_one_letter_code
_entity_poly.pdbx_strand_id
1 'polypeptide(L)'
;LDGSNPNLKIIEIEVEEKATGEISAGAGFGTSGSTFGFGIRENNYLGQGIKVNTNLTFSNNSVKGELSMNNPNFKNSNNSLSTSISSTSSDFLADYGYKSNLSSLSLGTNFERYEDLFFYPSIDINYEKLETTPKASTNLKKQEGDYFETAFIYTLNYDKRNQRFQPTEGF
;
A
#
# COMPACT_ATOMS: atom_id res chain seq x y z
N LEU A 1 -5.33 24.11 39.01
CA LEU A 1 -4.53 25.26 38.53
C LEU A 1 -5.44 26.49 38.53
N ASP A 2 -5.06 27.46 39.32
CA ASP A 2 -5.85 28.62 39.66
C ASP A 2 -5.97 29.57 38.44
N GLY A 3 -7.19 29.76 37.95
CA GLY A 3 -7.51 30.59 36.80
C GLY A 3 -7.51 32.11 37.07
N SER A 4 -6.67 32.60 37.95
CA SER A 4 -6.66 34.01 38.41
C SER A 4 -5.99 35.00 37.46
N ASN A 5 -5.41 34.55 36.33
CA ASN A 5 -4.80 35.43 35.34
C ASN A 5 -5.77 35.65 34.16
N PRO A 6 -6.31 36.88 33.94
CA PRO A 6 -7.28 37.16 32.88
C PRO A 6 -6.74 36.96 31.47
N ASN A 7 -5.43 36.80 31.28
CA ASN A 7 -4.77 36.54 30.01
C ASN A 7 -4.53 35.06 29.73
N LEU A 8 -4.85 34.17 30.70
CA LEU A 8 -4.73 32.72 30.50
C LEU A 8 -6.11 32.12 30.29
N LYS A 9 -6.24 31.36 29.21
CA LYS A 9 -7.43 30.52 28.92
C LYS A 9 -7.08 29.07 29.23
N ILE A 10 -7.94 28.41 29.96
CA ILE A 10 -7.86 26.95 30.16
C ILE A 10 -8.64 26.32 29.03
N ILE A 11 -8.00 25.46 28.28
CA ILE A 11 -8.64 24.60 27.25
C ILE A 11 -8.72 23.22 27.89
N GLU A 12 -9.93 22.77 28.17
CA GLU A 12 -10.20 21.40 28.60
C GLU A 12 -10.57 20.58 27.34
N ILE A 13 -9.83 19.49 27.13
CA ILE A 13 -10.05 18.59 25.99
C ILE A 13 -10.48 17.25 26.57
N GLU A 14 -11.73 16.90 26.35
CA GLU A 14 -12.25 15.57 26.66
C GLU A 14 -12.12 14.70 25.42
N VAL A 15 -11.50 13.52 25.54
CA VAL A 15 -11.29 12.58 24.45
C VAL A 15 -11.92 11.23 24.80
N GLU A 16 -12.57 10.65 23.81
CA GLU A 16 -13.10 9.30 23.84
C GLU A 16 -12.29 8.42 22.89
N GLU A 17 -11.70 7.34 23.42
CA GLU A 17 -10.97 6.39 22.57
C GLU A 17 -11.94 5.53 21.76
N LYS A 18 -11.67 5.38 20.46
CA LYS A 18 -12.42 4.53 19.55
C LYS A 18 -11.50 3.50 18.91
N ALA A 19 -12.07 2.35 18.55
CA ALA A 19 -11.35 1.32 17.80
C ALA A 19 -10.83 1.91 16.49
N THR A 20 -9.53 1.72 16.22
CA THR A 20 -8.83 2.18 15.02
C THR A 20 -8.64 1.08 13.98
N GLY A 21 -8.92 -0.17 14.39
CA GLY A 21 -8.84 -1.37 13.56
C GLY A 21 -10.15 -1.72 12.88
N GLU A 22 -10.05 -2.29 11.70
CA GLU A 22 -11.15 -2.74 10.85
C GLU A 22 -10.84 -4.11 10.28
N ILE A 23 -11.83 -5.01 10.28
CA ILE A 23 -11.77 -6.30 9.60
C ILE A 23 -12.79 -6.28 8.47
N SER A 24 -12.39 -6.69 7.29
CA SER A 24 -13.24 -6.77 6.11
C SER A 24 -13.20 -8.17 5.50
N ALA A 25 -14.32 -8.61 4.96
CA ALA A 25 -14.41 -9.81 4.16
C ALA A 25 -15.39 -9.56 3.01
N GLY A 26 -15.09 -10.12 1.85
CA GLY A 26 -15.89 -9.95 0.66
C GLY A 26 -15.82 -11.16 -0.26
N ALA A 27 -16.85 -11.33 -1.08
CA ALA A 27 -16.89 -12.31 -2.14
C ALA A 27 -17.41 -11.65 -3.43
N GLY A 28 -16.86 -12.07 -4.56
CA GLY A 28 -17.25 -11.59 -5.88
C GLY A 28 -17.29 -12.72 -6.91
N PHE A 29 -18.06 -12.50 -7.97
CA PHE A 29 -18.11 -13.38 -9.14
C PHE A 29 -17.86 -12.56 -10.39
N GLY A 30 -17.03 -13.06 -11.28
CA GLY A 30 -16.68 -12.41 -12.53
C GLY A 30 -16.35 -13.41 -13.61
N THR A 31 -15.91 -12.93 -14.76
CA THR A 31 -15.50 -13.74 -15.91
C THR A 31 -14.34 -14.69 -15.59
N SER A 32 -13.54 -14.37 -14.56
CA SER A 32 -12.42 -15.19 -14.10
C SER A 32 -12.79 -16.12 -12.92
N GLY A 33 -14.10 -16.28 -12.64
CA GLY A 33 -14.60 -17.14 -11.58
C GLY A 33 -14.91 -16.41 -10.27
N SER A 34 -14.92 -17.16 -9.17
CA SER A 34 -15.20 -16.66 -7.82
C SER A 34 -13.94 -16.06 -7.21
N THR A 35 -14.13 -14.99 -6.45
CA THR A 35 -13.07 -14.35 -5.67
C THR A 35 -13.54 -14.14 -4.24
N PHE A 36 -12.67 -14.42 -3.27
CA PHE A 36 -12.87 -14.17 -1.86
C PHE A 36 -11.74 -13.29 -1.36
N GLY A 37 -12.09 -12.24 -0.64
CA GLY A 37 -11.14 -11.32 -0.04
C GLY A 37 -11.31 -11.24 1.47
N PHE A 38 -10.20 -11.13 2.18
CA PHE A 38 -10.14 -10.87 3.61
C PHE A 38 -9.12 -9.79 3.87
N GLY A 39 -9.46 -8.79 4.69
CA GLY A 39 -8.58 -7.68 5.01
C GLY A 39 -8.62 -7.32 6.49
N ILE A 40 -7.48 -6.92 7.01
CA ILE A 40 -7.32 -6.28 8.32
C ILE A 40 -6.65 -4.95 8.09
N ARG A 41 -7.21 -3.89 8.64
CA ARG A 41 -6.65 -2.55 8.63
C ARG A 41 -6.56 -2.03 10.05
N GLU A 42 -5.39 -1.50 10.41
CA GLU A 42 -5.17 -0.75 11.63
C GLU A 42 -4.66 0.65 11.24
N ASN A 43 -5.33 1.70 11.73
CA ASN A 43 -5.01 3.08 11.37
C ASN A 43 -4.13 3.79 12.40
N ASN A 44 -3.92 3.19 13.56
CA ASN A 44 -3.15 3.77 14.65
C ASN A 44 -2.34 2.71 15.41
N TYR A 45 -1.55 1.93 14.67
CA TYR A 45 -0.73 0.86 15.24
C TYR A 45 0.21 1.41 16.32
N LEU A 46 0.13 0.81 17.52
CA LEU A 46 0.84 1.22 18.74
C LEU A 46 0.57 2.68 19.18
N GLY A 47 -0.56 3.28 18.78
CA GLY A 47 -0.87 4.67 19.14
C GLY A 47 -0.01 5.74 18.43
N GLN A 48 0.71 5.35 17.38
CA GLN A 48 1.66 6.22 16.67
C GLN A 48 1.15 6.75 15.31
N GLY A 49 -0.13 6.56 15.02
CA GLY A 49 -0.71 6.94 13.71
C GLY A 49 -0.16 6.12 12.54
N ILE A 50 0.55 5.03 12.82
CA ILE A 50 1.06 4.12 11.79
C ILE A 50 -0.11 3.31 11.26
N LYS A 51 -0.25 3.28 9.94
CA LYS A 51 -1.27 2.47 9.25
C LYS A 51 -0.67 1.15 8.84
N VAL A 52 -1.34 0.05 9.19
CA VAL A 52 -0.98 -1.31 8.77
C VAL A 52 -2.18 -1.93 8.07
N ASN A 53 -1.99 -2.47 6.89
CA ASN A 53 -3.02 -3.18 6.15
C ASN A 53 -2.50 -4.56 5.75
N THR A 54 -3.34 -5.56 5.92
CA THR A 54 -3.11 -6.93 5.44
C THR A 54 -4.29 -7.34 4.58
N ASN A 55 -4.03 -7.80 3.38
CA ASN A 55 -5.06 -8.27 2.46
C ASN A 55 -4.71 -9.67 1.96
N LEU A 56 -5.68 -10.57 1.96
CA LEU A 56 -5.62 -11.89 1.37
C LEU A 56 -6.73 -11.99 0.33
N THR A 57 -6.39 -12.43 -0.87
CA THR A 57 -7.36 -12.63 -1.95
C THR A 57 -7.17 -14.03 -2.54
N PHE A 58 -8.24 -14.75 -2.64
CA PHE A 58 -8.30 -16.10 -3.19
C PHE A 58 -9.24 -16.09 -4.40
N SER A 59 -8.79 -16.67 -5.49
CA SER A 59 -9.61 -16.96 -6.65
C SER A 59 -9.42 -18.39 -7.10
N ASN A 60 -10.12 -18.81 -8.14
CA ASN A 60 -10.01 -20.19 -8.65
C ASN A 60 -8.56 -20.58 -9.00
N ASN A 61 -7.81 -19.62 -9.54
CA ASN A 61 -6.48 -19.89 -10.10
C ASN A 61 -5.40 -18.99 -9.47
N SER A 62 -5.73 -18.19 -8.45
CA SER A 62 -4.74 -17.27 -7.86
C SER A 62 -4.96 -17.07 -6.37
N VAL A 63 -3.86 -16.95 -5.66
CA VAL A 63 -3.80 -16.53 -4.27
C VAL A 63 -2.86 -15.33 -4.19
N LYS A 64 -3.35 -14.23 -3.61
CA LYS A 64 -2.56 -13.03 -3.36
C LYS A 64 -2.58 -12.70 -1.88
N GLY A 65 -1.40 -12.51 -1.29
CA GLY A 65 -1.20 -11.92 0.05
C GLY A 65 -0.47 -10.59 -0.07
N GLU A 66 -0.87 -9.62 0.75
CA GLU A 66 -0.23 -8.30 0.81
C GLU A 66 -0.23 -7.80 2.26
N LEU A 67 0.92 -7.30 2.70
CA LEU A 67 1.11 -6.58 3.95
C LEU A 67 1.71 -5.22 3.62
N SER A 68 1.07 -4.14 4.07
CA SER A 68 1.60 -2.79 3.89
C SER A 68 1.59 -2.03 5.21
N MET A 69 2.59 -1.17 5.38
CA MET A 69 2.75 -0.28 6.50
C MET A 69 3.06 1.13 5.99
N ASN A 70 2.39 2.12 6.56
CA ASN A 70 2.69 3.52 6.31
C ASN A 70 2.85 4.25 7.64
N ASN A 71 4.06 4.73 7.90
CA ASN A 71 4.36 5.62 9.02
C ASN A 71 4.42 7.06 8.50
N PRO A 72 3.43 7.93 8.82
CA PRO A 72 3.38 9.29 8.28
C PRO A 72 4.43 10.24 8.88
N ASN A 73 5.02 9.87 10.01
CA ASN A 73 5.99 10.71 10.73
C ASN A 73 7.18 9.87 11.22
N PHE A 74 7.91 9.29 10.26
CA PHE A 74 9.02 8.39 10.56
C PHE A 74 10.13 9.10 11.34
N LYS A 75 10.43 8.58 12.52
CA LYS A 75 11.42 9.14 13.46
C LYS A 75 11.16 10.61 13.83
N ASN A 76 9.89 11.04 13.85
CA ASN A 76 9.49 12.43 14.13
C ASN A 76 10.13 13.46 13.18
N SER A 77 10.35 13.07 11.93
CA SER A 77 11.01 13.90 10.92
C SER A 77 10.05 14.62 9.97
N ASN A 78 8.75 14.49 10.16
CA ASN A 78 7.70 14.90 9.21
C ASN A 78 7.78 14.21 7.83
N ASN A 79 8.69 13.24 7.68
CA ASN A 79 8.78 12.41 6.50
C ASN A 79 7.98 11.12 6.71
N SER A 80 7.34 10.61 5.68
CA SER A 80 6.70 9.30 5.79
C SER A 80 7.68 8.18 5.43
N LEU A 81 7.38 6.98 5.90
CA LEU A 81 7.98 5.74 5.44
C LEU A 81 6.84 4.77 5.06
N SER A 82 6.84 4.34 3.82
CA SER A 82 5.92 3.32 3.32
C SER A 82 6.68 2.05 2.98
N THR A 83 6.15 0.93 3.39
CA THR A 83 6.70 -0.40 3.10
C THR A 83 5.56 -1.32 2.71
N SER A 84 5.74 -2.10 1.66
CA SER A 84 4.81 -3.19 1.34
C SER A 84 5.54 -4.45 0.90
N ILE A 85 4.99 -5.58 1.27
CA ILE A 85 5.41 -6.91 0.84
C ILE A 85 4.19 -7.60 0.27
N SER A 86 4.31 -8.17 -0.91
CA SER A 86 3.23 -8.96 -1.49
C SER A 86 3.77 -10.23 -2.14
N SER A 87 2.90 -11.24 -2.18
CA SER A 87 3.15 -12.48 -2.93
C SER A 87 1.88 -12.87 -3.65
N THR A 88 2.02 -13.17 -4.94
CA THR A 88 0.93 -13.63 -5.80
C THR A 88 1.35 -14.95 -6.45
N SER A 89 0.56 -15.99 -6.24
CA SER A 89 0.70 -17.26 -6.95
C SER A 89 -0.49 -17.42 -7.90
N SER A 90 -0.21 -17.62 -9.17
CA SER A 90 -1.22 -17.81 -10.21
C SER A 90 -0.98 -19.15 -10.92
N ASP A 91 -1.95 -20.05 -10.85
CA ASP A 91 -1.86 -21.41 -11.45
C ASP A 91 -2.89 -21.55 -12.57
N PHE A 92 -2.40 -21.47 -13.78
CA PHE A 92 -3.16 -21.67 -15.02
C PHE A 92 -2.61 -22.86 -15.82
N LEU A 93 -1.98 -23.84 -15.15
CA LEU A 93 -1.41 -25.01 -15.80
C LEU A 93 -2.45 -25.80 -16.58
N ALA A 94 -3.66 -25.96 -16.02
CA ALA A 94 -4.74 -26.69 -16.65
C ALA A 94 -5.31 -25.95 -17.90
N ASP A 95 -5.48 -24.64 -17.80
CA ASP A 95 -6.15 -23.84 -18.83
C ASP A 95 -5.18 -23.34 -19.91
N TYR A 96 -4.08 -22.74 -19.50
CA TYR A 96 -3.15 -22.04 -20.38
C TYR A 96 -1.72 -22.60 -20.34
N GLY A 97 -1.44 -23.60 -19.50
CA GLY A 97 -0.16 -24.28 -19.42
C GLY A 97 0.95 -23.49 -18.75
N TYR A 98 0.65 -22.57 -17.85
CA TYR A 98 1.66 -21.82 -17.10
C TYR A 98 1.29 -21.62 -15.63
N LYS A 99 2.30 -21.40 -14.81
CA LYS A 99 2.22 -21.00 -13.41
C LYS A 99 3.20 -19.88 -13.16
N SER A 100 2.76 -18.82 -12.47
CA SER A 100 3.60 -17.70 -12.07
C SER A 100 3.53 -17.48 -10.56
N ASN A 101 4.69 -17.23 -9.95
CA ASN A 101 4.82 -16.81 -8.56
C ASN A 101 5.59 -15.49 -8.54
N LEU A 102 4.93 -14.41 -8.17
CA LEU A 102 5.50 -13.08 -8.05
C LEU A 102 5.58 -12.70 -6.58
N SER A 103 6.78 -12.34 -6.11
CA SER A 103 7.02 -11.76 -4.80
C SER A 103 7.57 -10.35 -4.97
N SER A 104 7.03 -9.39 -4.23
CA SER A 104 7.38 -7.98 -4.36
C SER A 104 7.65 -7.36 -2.98
N LEU A 105 8.65 -6.49 -2.94
CA LEU A 105 8.97 -5.62 -1.82
C LEU A 105 9.05 -4.18 -2.33
N SER A 106 8.28 -3.29 -1.73
CA SER A 106 8.33 -1.85 -2.02
C SER A 106 8.73 -1.07 -0.77
N LEU A 107 9.62 -0.10 -0.96
CA LEU A 107 10.03 0.86 0.06
C LEU A 107 9.92 2.26 -0.52
N GLY A 108 9.22 3.14 0.15
CA GLY A 108 9.02 4.52 -0.30
C GLY A 108 9.03 5.51 0.85
N THR A 109 9.35 6.74 0.54
CA THR A 109 9.26 7.86 1.49
C THR A 109 8.66 9.07 0.81
N ASN A 110 8.19 10.03 1.58
CA ASN A 110 7.86 11.34 1.06
C ASN A 110 8.42 12.41 2.00
N PHE A 111 8.80 13.52 1.41
CA PHE A 111 9.22 14.71 2.14
C PHE A 111 9.01 15.96 1.29
N GLU A 112 8.75 17.04 1.97
CA GLU A 112 8.73 18.36 1.36
C GLU A 112 10.16 18.87 1.20
N ARG A 113 10.58 19.13 -0.03
CA ARG A 113 11.93 19.60 -0.34
C ARG A 113 12.02 21.12 -0.34
N TYR A 114 11.00 21.77 -0.89
CA TYR A 114 10.79 23.21 -0.90
C TYR A 114 9.32 23.45 -0.60
N GLU A 115 8.95 24.67 -0.26
CA GLU A 115 7.56 25.06 -0.04
C GLU A 115 6.66 24.60 -1.18
N ASP A 116 5.64 23.81 -0.85
CA ASP A 116 4.67 23.21 -1.78
C ASP A 116 5.24 22.17 -2.76
N LEU A 117 6.55 21.82 -2.69
CA LEU A 117 7.18 20.83 -3.54
C LEU A 117 7.50 19.57 -2.76
N PHE A 118 6.74 18.53 -3.04
CA PHE A 118 6.87 17.22 -2.43
C PHE A 118 7.58 16.24 -3.35
N PHE A 119 8.51 15.48 -2.79
CA PHE A 119 9.25 14.43 -3.46
C PHE A 119 8.89 13.07 -2.88
N TYR A 120 8.57 12.10 -3.75
CA TYR A 120 8.14 10.74 -3.40
C TYR A 120 9.05 9.72 -4.09
N PRO A 121 10.24 9.43 -3.56
CA PRO A 121 11.08 8.37 -4.07
C PRO A 121 10.63 7.00 -3.54
N SER A 122 10.71 5.98 -4.38
CA SER A 122 10.52 4.59 -3.97
C SER A 122 11.42 3.64 -4.74
N ILE A 123 11.63 2.48 -4.15
CA ILE A 123 12.29 1.34 -4.76
C ILE A 123 11.35 0.13 -4.69
N ASP A 124 11.17 -0.52 -5.81
CA ASP A 124 10.43 -1.76 -5.94
C ASP A 124 11.37 -2.88 -6.35
N ILE A 125 11.30 -3.98 -5.63
CA ILE A 125 12.08 -5.20 -5.87
C ILE A 125 11.09 -6.32 -6.13
N ASN A 126 11.18 -6.93 -7.30
CA ASN A 126 10.31 -8.00 -7.74
C ASN A 126 11.14 -9.26 -8.03
N TYR A 127 10.62 -10.38 -7.60
CA TYR A 127 11.09 -11.70 -7.99
C TYR A 127 9.92 -12.49 -8.55
N GLU A 128 10.02 -12.87 -9.81
CA GLU A 128 9.03 -13.67 -10.50
C GLU A 128 9.63 -15.00 -10.95
N LYS A 129 8.89 -16.07 -10.70
CA LYS A 129 9.17 -17.39 -11.25
C LYS A 129 8.03 -17.79 -12.17
N LEU A 130 8.34 -17.98 -13.45
CA LEU A 130 7.40 -18.43 -14.49
C LEU A 130 7.75 -19.84 -14.94
N GLU A 131 6.83 -20.76 -14.74
CA GLU A 131 6.92 -22.17 -15.17
C GLU A 131 5.92 -22.43 -16.30
N THR A 132 6.32 -23.19 -17.31
CA THR A 132 5.44 -23.53 -18.44
C THR A 132 5.36 -25.04 -18.69
N THR A 133 4.30 -25.44 -19.38
CA THR A 133 4.12 -26.81 -19.89
C THR A 133 4.06 -26.78 -21.43
N PRO A 134 4.09 -27.94 -22.10
CA PRO A 134 3.92 -28.02 -23.55
C PRO A 134 2.66 -27.32 -24.09
N LYS A 135 1.63 -27.14 -23.25
CA LYS A 135 0.38 -26.46 -23.58
C LYS A 135 0.52 -24.94 -23.67
N ALA A 136 1.52 -24.36 -23.04
CA ALA A 136 1.74 -22.92 -23.04
C ALA A 136 2.03 -22.37 -24.44
N SER A 137 1.64 -21.12 -24.68
CA SER A 137 1.95 -20.43 -25.93
C SER A 137 3.46 -20.30 -26.13
N THR A 138 3.89 -20.17 -27.39
CA THR A 138 5.31 -20.02 -27.73
C THR A 138 5.94 -18.79 -27.05
N ASN A 139 5.16 -17.71 -26.88
CA ASN A 139 5.65 -16.51 -26.21
C ASN A 139 5.89 -16.72 -24.72
N LEU A 140 4.96 -17.41 -24.03
CA LEU A 140 5.14 -17.76 -22.62
C LEU A 140 6.31 -18.69 -22.39
N LYS A 141 6.49 -19.71 -23.25
CA LYS A 141 7.65 -20.61 -23.19
C LYS A 141 9.00 -19.90 -23.36
N LYS A 142 9.06 -18.83 -24.14
CA LYS A 142 10.27 -18.00 -24.25
C LYS A 142 10.55 -17.14 -23.02
N GLN A 143 9.53 -16.93 -22.20
CA GLN A 143 9.61 -16.15 -20.96
C GLN A 143 9.70 -17.05 -19.72
N GLU A 144 9.81 -18.37 -19.88
CA GLU A 144 10.01 -19.29 -18.76
C GLU A 144 11.32 -19.01 -18.06
N GLY A 145 11.29 -18.95 -16.73
CA GLY A 145 12.48 -18.72 -15.93
C GLY A 145 12.20 -17.92 -14.66
N ASP A 146 13.29 -17.55 -14.04
CA ASP A 146 13.32 -16.76 -12.80
C ASP A 146 13.82 -15.35 -13.14
N TYR A 147 13.05 -14.33 -12.73
CA TYR A 147 13.34 -12.93 -13.01
C TYR A 147 13.48 -12.14 -11.71
N PHE A 148 14.53 -11.37 -11.65
CA PHE A 148 14.73 -10.38 -10.59
C PHE A 148 14.76 -9.00 -11.22
N GLU A 149 13.85 -8.13 -10.75
CA GLU A 149 13.72 -6.76 -11.24
C GLU A 149 13.81 -5.78 -10.08
N THR A 150 14.52 -4.68 -10.30
CA THR A 150 14.54 -3.57 -9.36
C THR A 150 14.20 -2.29 -10.11
N ALA A 151 13.17 -1.59 -9.66
CA ALA A 151 12.74 -0.32 -10.21
C ALA A 151 12.95 0.81 -9.19
N PHE A 152 13.52 1.91 -9.64
CA PHE A 152 13.57 3.17 -8.89
C PHE A 152 12.52 4.11 -9.45
N ILE A 153 11.59 4.51 -8.61
CA ILE A 153 10.47 5.35 -9.00
C ILE A 153 10.59 6.66 -8.22
N TYR A 154 10.31 7.77 -8.88
CA TYR A 154 10.22 9.05 -8.20
C TYR A 154 9.07 9.87 -8.77
N THR A 155 8.38 10.57 -7.88
CA THR A 155 7.33 11.51 -8.23
C THR A 155 7.64 12.85 -7.59
N LEU A 156 7.52 13.91 -8.37
CA LEU A 156 7.54 15.27 -7.90
C LEU A 156 6.11 15.82 -7.97
N ASN A 157 5.63 16.33 -6.85
CA ASN A 157 4.32 16.97 -6.77
C ASN A 157 4.49 18.40 -6.29
N TYR A 158 4.05 19.35 -7.11
CA TYR A 158 4.01 20.76 -6.78
C TYR A 158 2.56 21.20 -6.65
N ASP A 159 2.11 21.50 -5.44
CA ASP A 159 0.71 21.78 -5.13
C ASP A 159 0.59 23.11 -4.38
N LYS A 160 0.25 24.17 -5.10
CA LYS A 160 0.01 25.52 -4.59
C LYS A 160 -1.45 25.84 -4.34
N ARG A 161 -2.30 24.86 -4.37
CA ARG A 161 -3.72 25.09 -4.11
C ARG A 161 -3.94 25.52 -2.67
N ASN A 162 -4.73 26.56 -2.48
CA ASN A 162 -5.10 27.07 -1.15
C ASN A 162 -5.88 26.03 -0.31
N GLN A 163 -6.56 25.08 -0.96
CA GLN A 163 -7.25 23.96 -0.32
C GLN A 163 -7.38 22.78 -1.28
N ARG A 164 -7.42 21.57 -0.72
CA ARG A 164 -7.51 20.32 -1.51
C ARG A 164 -8.87 20.13 -2.16
N PHE A 165 -9.94 20.54 -1.47
CA PHE A 165 -11.32 20.46 -1.95
C PHE A 165 -11.77 21.84 -2.45
N GLN A 166 -12.28 21.91 -3.68
CA GLN A 166 -12.79 23.14 -4.31
C GLN A 166 -11.79 24.29 -4.21
N PRO A 167 -10.56 24.13 -4.73
CA PRO A 167 -9.57 25.20 -4.69
C PRO A 167 -10.09 26.43 -5.42
N THR A 168 -9.88 27.60 -4.82
CA THR A 168 -10.24 28.88 -5.41
C THR A 168 -9.02 29.61 -5.94
N GLU A 169 -7.82 29.22 -5.51
CA GLU A 169 -6.54 29.81 -5.90
C GLU A 169 -5.45 28.71 -5.97
N GLY A 170 -4.46 28.92 -6.85
CA GLY A 170 -3.33 28.03 -7.04
C GLY A 170 -3.57 26.92 -8.07
N PHE A 171 -2.58 26.03 -8.23
CA PHE A 171 -2.57 24.91 -9.19
C PHE A 171 -1.84 23.72 -8.62
#